data_b1a5f9a9c32925d55e24c62b473dd9d2
#
_entry.id   b1a5f9a9c32925d55e24c62b473dd9d2
#
_cell.length_a   1.000
_cell.length_b   1.000
_cell.length_c   1.000
_cell.angle_alpha   90.00
_cell.angle_beta   90.00
_cell.angle_gamma   90.00
#
_symmetry.space_group_name_H-M   'P 1'
#
loop_
_entity.id
_entity.type
_entity.pdbx_description
1 polymer ?
#
loop_
_entity_poly.entity_id
_entity_poly.type
_entity_poly.pdbx_seq_one_letter_code
_entity_poly.pdbx_strand_id
1 'polypeptide(L)'
;MIIYEISITPITPIHIGTGEDLMPFSYTLLKMSPQGQNYKYVRFNDERLVSFMTPDQIERLEALIAKDDFPHLRQTYNEIACKIILSHQECIFYLAEITNEILNLWQELEKRPQNSFVIQPTICSLYTKKPYIPGSSIKGAIRTAILDPHAQEFAKTHKQLKEQDMLSAIECMRDQKYKAQADPLRALKITDAIFPARDSR
;
A
#
# COMPACT_ATOMS: atom_id res chain seq x y z
N MET A 1 11.51 23.35 -24.18
CA MET A 1 10.99 22.18 -23.48
C MET A 1 9.72 21.74 -24.20
N ILE A 2 9.64 20.49 -24.62
CA ILE A 2 8.43 19.94 -25.28
C ILE A 2 7.61 19.26 -24.17
N ILE A 3 6.31 19.56 -24.11
CA ILE A 3 5.38 19.01 -23.10
C ILE A 3 4.37 18.13 -23.85
N TYR A 4 4.16 16.93 -23.33
CA TYR A 4 3.15 15.99 -23.81
C TYR A 4 2.14 15.72 -22.69
N GLU A 5 0.88 15.66 -23.05
CA GLU A 5 -0.18 15.17 -22.18
C GLU A 5 -0.40 13.68 -22.48
N ILE A 6 -0.37 12.84 -21.45
CA ILE A 6 -0.52 11.39 -21.59
C ILE A 6 -1.70 10.95 -20.72
N SER A 7 -2.63 10.23 -21.33
CA SER A 7 -3.72 9.58 -20.60
C SER A 7 -3.39 8.11 -20.37
N ILE A 8 -3.58 7.64 -19.13
CA ILE A 8 -3.37 6.26 -18.73
C ILE A 8 -4.70 5.65 -18.32
N THR A 9 -5.10 4.57 -18.97
CA THR A 9 -6.31 3.82 -18.63
C THR A 9 -5.91 2.46 -18.05
N PRO A 10 -6.13 2.21 -16.74
CA PRO A 10 -5.89 0.89 -16.16
C PRO A 10 -6.84 -0.16 -16.75
N ILE A 11 -6.30 -1.29 -17.14
CA ILE A 11 -7.08 -2.45 -17.61
C ILE A 11 -7.31 -3.45 -16.47
N THR A 12 -6.38 -3.49 -15.51
CA THR A 12 -6.43 -4.32 -14.32
C THR A 12 -6.27 -3.44 -13.08
N PRO A 13 -6.61 -3.93 -11.89
CA PRO A 13 -6.31 -3.22 -10.65
C PRO A 13 -4.81 -2.89 -10.55
N ILE A 14 -4.51 -1.65 -10.16
CA ILE A 14 -3.13 -1.18 -9.96
C ILE A 14 -2.85 -1.11 -8.47
N HIS A 15 -1.73 -1.66 -8.05
CA HIS A 15 -1.18 -1.50 -6.72
C HIS A 15 0.24 -0.93 -6.81
N ILE A 16 0.45 0.21 -6.16
CA ILE A 16 1.77 0.81 -6.00
C ILE A 16 2.00 0.94 -4.50
N GLY A 17 2.78 0.00 -3.96
CA GLY A 17 3.05 -0.09 -2.53
C GLY A 17 3.83 1.11 -2.00
N THR A 18 3.60 1.44 -0.74
CA THR A 18 4.37 2.47 -0.02
C THR A 18 5.70 1.93 0.51
N GLY A 19 5.88 0.61 0.51
CA GLY A 19 6.98 -0.07 1.20
C GLY A 19 6.72 -0.27 2.70
N GLU A 20 5.57 0.16 3.20
CA GLU A 20 5.15 -0.02 4.58
C GLU A 20 4.10 -1.13 4.68
N ASP A 21 4.15 -1.88 5.76
CA ASP A 21 3.15 -2.88 6.12
C ASP A 21 2.24 -2.33 7.23
N LEU A 22 0.93 -2.42 7.01
CA LEU A 22 -0.05 -2.08 8.04
C LEU A 22 -0.33 -3.30 8.89
N MET A 23 -0.05 -3.15 10.18
CA MET A 23 -0.33 -4.17 11.18
C MET A 23 -1.82 -4.21 11.55
N PRO A 24 -2.34 -5.34 12.05
CA PRO A 24 -3.77 -5.51 12.36
C PRO A 24 -4.35 -4.53 13.40
N PHE A 25 -3.51 -3.76 14.09
CA PHE A 25 -3.93 -2.77 15.07
C PHE A 25 -4.15 -1.37 14.48
N SER A 26 -3.83 -1.15 13.19
CA SER A 26 -3.98 0.16 12.53
C SER A 26 -5.19 0.23 11.60
N TYR A 27 -5.97 -0.85 11.50
CA TYR A 27 -7.16 -0.91 10.65
C TYR A 27 -8.17 -1.93 11.18
N THR A 28 -9.40 -1.81 10.72
CA THR A 28 -10.48 -2.76 11.02
C THR A 28 -11.48 -2.87 9.86
N LEU A 29 -12.34 -3.90 9.90
CA LEU A 29 -13.52 -3.96 9.05
C LEU A 29 -14.75 -3.51 9.86
N LEU A 30 -15.29 -2.35 9.49
CA LEU A 30 -16.47 -1.79 10.14
C LEU A 30 -17.74 -2.23 9.41
N LYS A 31 -18.67 -2.84 10.14
CA LYS A 31 -19.99 -3.17 9.62
C LYS A 31 -20.86 -1.90 9.60
N MET A 32 -21.26 -1.48 8.40
CA MET A 32 -21.99 -0.22 8.19
C MET A 32 -23.50 -0.33 8.44
N SER A 33 -24.06 -1.55 8.39
CA SER A 33 -25.48 -1.78 8.64
C SER A 33 -25.69 -3.03 9.49
N PRO A 34 -26.56 -3.01 10.51
CA PRO A 34 -26.86 -4.18 11.33
C PRO A 34 -27.45 -5.34 10.53
N GLN A 35 -28.21 -5.06 9.48
CA GLN A 35 -28.98 -6.03 8.69
C GLN A 35 -28.31 -6.44 7.38
N GLY A 36 -27.20 -5.81 6.99
CA GLY A 36 -26.50 -6.06 5.71
C GLY A 36 -25.10 -6.67 5.88
N GLN A 37 -24.58 -7.22 4.78
CA GLN A 37 -23.16 -7.61 4.68
C GLN A 37 -22.30 -6.46 4.16
N ASN A 38 -22.69 -5.21 4.42
CA ASN A 38 -21.95 -4.04 3.98
C ASN A 38 -20.85 -3.72 5.00
N TYR A 39 -19.65 -4.20 4.71
CA TYR A 39 -18.44 -3.90 5.48
C TYR A 39 -17.60 -2.89 4.72
N LYS A 40 -16.94 -2.00 5.46
CA LYS A 40 -15.93 -1.10 4.94
C LYS A 40 -14.60 -1.32 5.65
N TYR A 41 -13.53 -1.28 4.88
CA TYR A 41 -12.19 -1.18 5.42
C TYR A 41 -12.00 0.22 6.00
N VAL A 42 -11.53 0.29 7.23
CA VAL A 42 -11.23 1.55 7.92
C VAL A 42 -9.81 1.52 8.43
N ARG A 43 -8.96 2.37 7.88
CA ARG A 43 -7.68 2.71 8.47
C ARG A 43 -7.87 3.89 9.41
N PHE A 44 -7.35 3.80 10.61
CA PHE A 44 -7.48 4.83 11.63
C PHE A 44 -6.11 5.27 12.19
N ASN A 45 -6.10 6.35 12.94
CA ASN A 45 -4.93 6.83 13.66
C ASN A 45 -4.92 6.19 15.05
N ASP A 46 -3.93 5.35 15.31
CA ASP A 46 -3.80 4.55 16.54
C ASP A 46 -3.68 5.44 17.77
N GLU A 47 -2.87 6.52 17.71
CA GLU A 47 -2.68 7.45 18.83
C GLU A 47 -3.99 8.14 19.23
N ARG A 48 -4.74 8.60 18.22
CA ARG A 48 -6.06 9.19 18.44
C ARG A 48 -7.06 8.19 19.00
N LEU A 49 -7.06 6.98 18.47
CA LEU A 49 -7.96 5.93 18.92
C LEU A 49 -7.71 5.60 20.40
N VAL A 50 -6.45 5.44 20.78
CA VAL A 50 -6.06 5.19 22.18
C VAL A 50 -6.46 6.35 23.09
N SER A 51 -6.40 7.60 22.63
CA SER A 51 -6.79 8.77 23.44
C SER A 51 -8.29 8.81 23.80
N PHE A 52 -9.13 8.06 23.07
CA PHE A 52 -10.57 7.91 23.36
C PHE A 52 -10.90 6.64 24.14
N MET A 53 -9.90 5.79 24.45
CA MET A 53 -10.14 4.61 25.27
C MET A 53 -10.36 4.98 26.73
N THR A 54 -11.28 4.26 27.37
CA THR A 54 -11.48 4.37 28.82
C THR A 54 -10.37 3.64 29.57
N PRO A 55 -10.09 4.01 30.85
CA PRO A 55 -9.11 3.29 31.67
C PRO A 55 -9.38 1.78 31.73
N ASP A 56 -10.64 1.37 31.88
CA ASP A 56 -11.02 -0.05 31.92
C ASP A 56 -10.70 -0.79 30.63
N GLN A 57 -10.83 -0.11 29.47
CA GLN A 57 -10.48 -0.69 28.17
C GLN A 57 -8.97 -0.89 28.05
N ILE A 58 -8.19 0.08 28.53
CA ILE A 58 -6.72 0.00 28.53
C ILE A 58 -6.27 -1.15 29.45
N GLU A 59 -6.76 -1.21 30.68
CA GLU A 59 -6.44 -2.27 31.65
C GLU A 59 -6.75 -3.66 31.08
N ARG A 60 -7.91 -3.80 30.40
CA ARG A 60 -8.28 -5.07 29.75
C ARG A 60 -7.29 -5.47 28.66
N LEU A 61 -6.81 -4.53 27.85
CA LEU A 61 -5.81 -4.81 26.80
C LEU A 61 -4.44 -5.15 27.43
N GLU A 62 -4.03 -4.43 28.46
CA GLU A 62 -2.78 -4.71 29.19
C GLU A 62 -2.78 -6.11 29.82
N ALA A 63 -3.91 -6.52 30.41
CA ALA A 63 -4.07 -7.86 30.96
C ALA A 63 -3.94 -8.97 29.90
N LEU A 64 -4.37 -8.73 28.67
CA LEU A 64 -4.21 -9.68 27.57
C LEU A 64 -2.77 -9.70 27.03
N ILE A 65 -2.11 -8.55 26.98
CA ILE A 65 -0.68 -8.44 26.63
C ILE A 65 0.18 -9.23 27.67
N ALA A 66 -0.11 -9.03 28.96
CA ALA A 66 0.63 -9.72 30.03
C ALA A 66 0.50 -11.26 30.00
N LYS A 67 -0.54 -11.77 29.34
CA LYS A 67 -0.79 -13.20 29.16
C LYS A 67 -0.29 -13.75 27.82
N ASP A 68 0.33 -12.91 26.98
CA ASP A 68 0.69 -13.25 25.58
C ASP A 68 -0.50 -13.77 24.73
N ASP A 69 -1.73 -13.35 25.08
CA ASP A 69 -2.95 -13.80 24.41
C ASP A 69 -3.29 -12.91 23.23
N PHE A 70 -2.47 -13.00 22.20
CA PHE A 70 -2.60 -12.18 20.99
C PHE A 70 -3.92 -12.33 20.23
N PRO A 71 -4.53 -13.53 20.12
CA PRO A 71 -5.84 -13.68 19.45
C PRO A 71 -6.94 -12.86 20.14
N HIS A 72 -7.08 -13.02 21.45
CA HIS A 72 -8.08 -12.28 22.22
C HIS A 72 -7.74 -10.78 22.33
N LEU A 73 -6.46 -10.44 22.39
CA LEU A 73 -6.02 -9.04 22.33
C LEU A 73 -6.51 -8.36 21.04
N ARG A 74 -6.29 -9.00 19.90
CA ARG A 74 -6.71 -8.48 18.59
C ARG A 74 -8.23 -8.35 18.49
N GLN A 75 -8.96 -9.36 18.91
CA GLN A 75 -10.41 -9.33 18.90
C GLN A 75 -10.94 -8.21 19.79
N THR A 76 -10.47 -8.12 21.04
CA THR A 76 -10.86 -7.09 22.00
C THR A 76 -10.54 -5.69 21.48
N TYR A 77 -9.34 -5.51 20.90
CA TYR A 77 -8.94 -4.25 20.32
C TYR A 77 -9.85 -3.83 19.16
N ASN A 78 -10.17 -4.75 18.24
CA ASN A 78 -11.08 -4.50 17.13
C ASN A 78 -12.49 -4.11 17.61
N GLU A 79 -13.02 -4.77 18.62
CA GLU A 79 -14.33 -4.44 19.21
C GLU A 79 -14.32 -3.02 19.79
N ILE A 80 -13.28 -2.64 20.50
CA ILE A 80 -13.10 -1.29 21.08
C ILE A 80 -12.94 -0.27 19.94
N ALA A 81 -12.07 -0.54 18.96
CA ALA A 81 -11.83 0.33 17.82
C ALA A 81 -13.12 0.60 17.04
N CYS A 82 -13.90 -0.41 16.72
CA CYS A 82 -15.18 -0.25 16.02
C CYS A 82 -16.13 0.69 16.79
N LYS A 83 -16.24 0.54 18.10
CA LYS A 83 -17.12 1.40 18.93
C LYS A 83 -16.64 2.84 18.95
N ILE A 84 -15.33 3.06 19.12
CA ILE A 84 -14.74 4.41 19.14
C ILE A 84 -14.90 5.08 17.77
N ILE A 85 -14.60 4.38 16.67
CA ILE A 85 -14.71 4.93 15.30
C ILE A 85 -16.13 5.35 14.96
N LEU A 86 -17.14 4.62 15.43
CA LEU A 86 -18.55 4.99 15.20
C LEU A 86 -18.92 6.31 15.90
N SER A 87 -18.31 6.61 17.05
CA SER A 87 -18.57 7.82 17.83
C SER A 87 -17.61 8.96 17.49
N HIS A 88 -16.39 8.64 17.01
CA HIS A 88 -15.27 9.56 16.78
C HIS A 88 -14.69 9.37 15.38
N GLN A 89 -15.42 9.91 14.38
CA GLN A 89 -15.00 9.80 12.97
C GLN A 89 -13.68 10.50 12.66
N GLU A 90 -13.24 11.42 13.50
CA GLU A 90 -11.95 12.08 13.42
C GLU A 90 -10.75 11.13 13.59
N CYS A 91 -10.99 9.91 14.10
CA CYS A 91 -9.98 8.85 14.12
C CYS A 91 -9.75 8.24 12.74
N ILE A 92 -10.68 8.38 11.81
CA ILE A 92 -10.59 7.75 10.49
C ILE A 92 -9.54 8.47 9.65
N PHE A 93 -8.55 7.71 9.23
CA PHE A 93 -7.54 8.18 8.29
C PHE A 93 -7.98 7.93 6.85
N TYR A 94 -8.54 6.75 6.58
CA TYR A 94 -8.93 6.29 5.26
C TYR A 94 -10.08 5.29 5.37
N LEU A 95 -11.00 5.36 4.41
CA LEU A 95 -12.15 4.46 4.33
C LEU A 95 -12.29 3.95 2.90
N ALA A 96 -12.43 2.64 2.74
CA ALA A 96 -12.59 2.00 1.44
C ALA A 96 -13.66 0.91 1.45
N GLU A 97 -14.21 0.65 0.29
CA GLU A 97 -15.06 -0.51 0.06
C GLU A 97 -14.19 -1.77 -0.02
N ILE A 98 -14.77 -2.91 0.35
CA ILE A 98 -14.12 -4.21 0.26
C ILE A 98 -14.91 -5.14 -0.65
N THR A 99 -14.22 -6.05 -1.31
CA THR A 99 -14.86 -7.10 -2.08
C THR A 99 -15.29 -8.27 -1.17
N ASN A 100 -16.25 -9.08 -1.65
CA ASN A 100 -16.69 -10.25 -0.88
C ASN A 100 -15.57 -11.27 -0.65
N GLU A 101 -14.63 -11.37 -1.58
CA GLU A 101 -13.47 -12.25 -1.45
C GLU A 101 -12.60 -11.85 -0.26
N ILE A 102 -12.34 -10.55 -0.11
CA ILE A 102 -11.58 -10.01 1.02
C ILE A 102 -12.33 -10.20 2.33
N LEU A 103 -13.66 -10.00 2.32
CA LEU A 103 -14.48 -10.24 3.52
C LEU A 103 -14.41 -11.71 3.96
N ASN A 104 -14.55 -12.64 3.04
CA ASN A 104 -14.45 -14.07 3.33
C ASN A 104 -13.07 -14.45 3.87
N LEU A 105 -12.01 -13.94 3.22
CA LEU A 105 -10.63 -14.13 3.67
C LEU A 105 -10.41 -13.60 5.09
N TRP A 106 -10.94 -12.41 5.38
CA TRP A 106 -10.88 -11.83 6.72
C TRP A 106 -11.53 -12.74 7.76
N GLN A 107 -12.75 -13.21 7.51
CA GLN A 107 -13.49 -14.07 8.42
C GLN A 107 -12.79 -15.43 8.66
N GLU A 108 -12.08 -15.95 7.66
CA GLU A 108 -11.26 -17.15 7.83
C GLU A 108 -10.03 -16.90 8.67
N LEU A 109 -9.37 -15.76 8.47
CA LEU A 109 -8.16 -15.38 9.19
C LEU A 109 -8.43 -15.02 10.65
N GLU A 110 -9.58 -14.45 10.95
CA GLU A 110 -10.01 -14.18 12.34
C GLU A 110 -10.09 -15.48 13.18
N LYS A 111 -10.37 -16.61 12.54
CA LYS A 111 -10.44 -17.93 13.20
C LYS A 111 -9.04 -18.53 13.44
N ARG A 112 -7.99 -17.99 12.86
CA ARG A 112 -6.62 -18.54 12.97
C ARG A 112 -5.79 -17.70 13.95
N PRO A 113 -5.38 -18.27 15.11
CA PRO A 113 -4.69 -17.50 16.16
C PRO A 113 -3.31 -16.97 15.76
N GLN A 114 -2.68 -17.53 14.72
CA GLN A 114 -1.28 -17.22 14.36
C GLN A 114 -1.10 -16.26 13.18
N ASN A 115 -2.17 -15.78 12.54
CA ASN A 115 -2.03 -14.94 11.36
C ASN A 115 -2.23 -13.46 11.66
N SER A 116 -1.16 -12.71 11.57
CA SER A 116 -1.22 -11.27 11.38
C SER A 116 -1.64 -10.99 9.93
N PHE A 117 -2.84 -10.47 9.72
CA PHE A 117 -3.27 -9.99 8.42
C PHE A 117 -2.57 -8.66 8.14
N VAL A 118 -1.44 -8.73 7.47
CA VAL A 118 -0.66 -7.54 7.09
C VAL A 118 -1.20 -7.02 5.76
N ILE A 119 -1.52 -5.73 5.71
CA ILE A 119 -1.97 -5.05 4.50
C ILE A 119 -0.85 -4.16 3.97
N GLN A 120 -0.54 -4.31 2.70
CA GLN A 120 0.35 -3.38 1.99
C GLN A 120 -0.48 -2.26 1.38
N PRO A 121 -0.39 -1.02 1.90
CA PRO A 121 -1.19 0.07 1.39
C PRO A 121 -0.69 0.54 0.03
N THR A 122 -1.63 0.91 -0.83
CA THR A 122 -1.32 1.69 -2.05
C THR A 122 -0.98 3.13 -1.67
N ILE A 123 -0.05 3.73 -2.40
CA ILE A 123 0.34 5.11 -2.19
C ILE A 123 -0.84 6.07 -2.40
N CYS A 124 -1.05 6.95 -1.43
CA CYS A 124 -2.10 7.97 -1.43
C CYS A 124 -1.52 9.35 -1.13
N SER A 125 -2.13 10.38 -1.69
CA SER A 125 -1.82 11.76 -1.34
C SER A 125 -2.10 12.01 0.14
N LEU A 126 -1.17 12.63 0.84
CA LEU A 126 -1.32 12.98 2.26
C LEU A 126 -2.48 13.97 2.48
N TYR A 127 -2.75 14.83 1.50
CA TYR A 127 -3.78 15.87 1.59
C TYR A 127 -5.16 15.38 1.18
N THR A 128 -5.26 14.75 0.01
CA THR A 128 -6.55 14.34 -0.54
C THR A 128 -6.97 12.94 -0.10
N LYS A 129 -6.05 12.15 0.46
CA LYS A 129 -6.23 10.74 0.82
C LYS A 129 -6.63 9.86 -0.37
N LYS A 130 -6.46 10.36 -1.59
CA LYS A 130 -6.76 9.61 -2.81
C LYS A 130 -5.51 8.92 -3.34
N PRO A 131 -5.65 7.70 -3.89
CA PRO A 131 -4.56 7.05 -4.59
C PRO A 131 -4.13 7.87 -5.82
N TYR A 132 -2.88 7.74 -6.20
CA TYR A 132 -2.33 8.33 -7.41
C TYR A 132 -1.23 7.44 -7.97
N ILE A 133 -0.84 7.65 -9.22
CA ILE A 133 0.30 6.96 -9.82
C ILE A 133 1.49 7.93 -9.81
N PRO A 134 2.55 7.68 -9.02
CA PRO A 134 3.73 8.53 -9.03
C PRO A 134 4.38 8.59 -10.41
N GLY A 135 4.77 9.78 -10.85
CA GLY A 135 5.52 9.95 -12.10
C GLY A 135 6.83 9.16 -12.12
N SER A 136 7.44 8.96 -10.95
CA SER A 136 8.61 8.09 -10.80
C SER A 136 8.32 6.62 -11.14
N SER A 137 7.14 6.11 -10.78
CA SER A 137 6.72 4.74 -11.10
C SER A 137 6.48 4.57 -12.60
N ILE A 138 5.83 5.57 -13.24
CA ILE A 138 5.65 5.58 -14.69
C ILE A 138 7.00 5.64 -15.40
N LYS A 139 7.89 6.51 -14.94
CA LYS A 139 9.26 6.62 -15.48
C LYS A 139 10.02 5.31 -15.34
N GLY A 140 9.89 4.63 -14.18
CA GLY A 140 10.48 3.31 -13.95
C GLY A 140 9.98 2.26 -14.95
N ALA A 141 8.67 2.21 -15.18
CA ALA A 141 8.05 1.29 -16.15
C ALA A 141 8.54 1.55 -17.58
N ILE A 142 8.61 2.82 -17.99
CA ILE A 142 9.16 3.22 -19.30
C ILE A 142 10.63 2.81 -19.42
N ARG A 143 11.42 3.06 -18.37
CA ARG A 143 12.83 2.66 -18.33
C ARG A 143 13.00 1.16 -18.51
N THR A 144 12.23 0.37 -17.76
CA THR A 144 12.27 -1.09 -17.86
C THR A 144 11.91 -1.55 -19.27
N ALA A 145 10.85 -1.00 -19.86
CA ALA A 145 10.44 -1.35 -21.22
C ALA A 145 11.49 -1.02 -22.30
N ILE A 146 12.25 0.05 -22.12
CA ILE A 146 13.35 0.43 -23.02
C ILE A 146 14.56 -0.49 -22.85
N LEU A 147 14.88 -0.84 -21.60
CA LEU A 147 16.10 -1.60 -21.28
C LEU A 147 15.92 -3.12 -21.48
N ASP A 148 14.72 -3.65 -21.32
CA ASP A 148 14.45 -5.09 -21.35
C ASP A 148 14.94 -5.79 -22.65
N PRO A 149 14.66 -5.29 -23.87
CA PRO A 149 15.21 -5.89 -25.08
C PRO A 149 16.74 -5.95 -25.11
N HIS A 150 17.40 -4.89 -24.64
CA HIS A 150 18.87 -4.85 -24.56
C HIS A 150 19.40 -5.79 -23.49
N ALA A 151 18.71 -5.91 -22.35
CA ALA A 151 19.04 -6.83 -21.28
C ALA A 151 18.95 -8.28 -21.73
N GLN A 152 17.89 -8.63 -22.48
CA GLN A 152 17.71 -9.98 -23.04
C GLN A 152 18.82 -10.34 -24.05
N GLU A 153 19.23 -9.41 -24.90
CA GLU A 153 20.32 -9.62 -25.84
C GLU A 153 21.68 -9.75 -25.11
N PHE A 154 21.94 -8.88 -24.17
CA PHE A 154 23.16 -8.90 -23.36
C PHE A 154 23.30 -10.19 -22.54
N ALA A 155 22.21 -10.70 -21.96
CA ALA A 155 22.18 -11.94 -21.20
C ALA A 155 22.54 -13.18 -22.04
N LYS A 156 22.28 -13.18 -23.35
CA LYS A 156 22.68 -14.29 -24.26
C LYS A 156 24.21 -14.43 -24.37
N THR A 157 24.92 -13.33 -24.26
CA THR A 157 26.38 -13.26 -24.43
C THR A 157 27.13 -13.28 -23.11
N HIS A 158 26.51 -12.89 -21.99
CA HIS A 158 27.13 -12.68 -20.68
C HIS A 158 26.43 -13.46 -19.56
N LYS A 159 26.54 -14.79 -19.58
CA LYS A 159 25.81 -15.70 -18.64
C LYS A 159 26.18 -15.59 -17.16
N GLN A 160 27.24 -14.90 -16.78
CA GLN A 160 27.75 -14.86 -15.39
C GLN A 160 27.71 -13.47 -14.73
N LEU A 161 27.13 -12.47 -15.36
CA LEU A 161 27.04 -11.12 -14.79
C LEU A 161 25.84 -11.02 -13.83
N LYS A 162 26.05 -10.31 -12.72
CA LYS A 162 24.96 -9.93 -11.84
C LYS A 162 24.06 -8.92 -12.53
N GLU A 163 22.77 -8.92 -12.20
CA GLU A 163 21.78 -8.01 -12.79
C GLU A 163 22.20 -6.52 -12.73
N GLN A 164 22.79 -6.10 -11.61
CA GLN A 164 23.30 -4.73 -11.45
C GLN A 164 24.43 -4.37 -12.42
N ASP A 165 25.32 -5.31 -12.68
CA ASP A 165 26.43 -5.10 -13.63
C ASP A 165 25.90 -5.06 -15.06
N MET A 166 24.90 -5.86 -15.37
CA MET A 166 24.23 -5.90 -16.67
C MET A 166 23.50 -4.60 -16.96
N LEU A 167 22.72 -4.09 -16.02
CA LEU A 167 22.03 -2.80 -16.16
C LEU A 167 23.03 -1.66 -16.34
N SER A 168 24.11 -1.66 -15.58
CA SER A 168 25.17 -0.65 -15.70
C SER A 168 25.86 -0.70 -17.07
N ALA A 169 26.10 -1.89 -17.64
CA ALA A 169 26.70 -2.04 -18.95
C ALA A 169 25.78 -1.56 -20.07
N ILE A 170 24.48 -1.84 -19.98
CA ILE A 170 23.47 -1.42 -20.96
C ILE A 170 23.25 0.11 -20.91
N GLU A 171 23.13 0.67 -19.71
CA GLU A 171 22.85 2.09 -19.52
C GLU A 171 24.04 3.00 -19.84
N CYS A 172 25.27 2.53 -19.62
CA CYS A 172 26.45 3.34 -19.85
C CYS A 172 27.01 3.25 -21.27
N MET A 173 26.64 2.26 -22.09
CA MET A 173 27.06 1.99 -23.47
C MET A 173 28.56 2.33 -23.81
N ARG A 174 29.30 2.87 -22.89
CA ARG A 174 30.72 3.24 -23.00
C ARG A 174 31.36 3.18 -21.62
N ASP A 175 32.26 2.26 -21.43
CA ASP A 175 33.26 2.19 -20.37
C ASP A 175 32.96 2.98 -19.08
N GLN A 176 32.77 2.21 -18.00
CA GLN A 176 32.78 2.63 -16.61
C GLN A 176 31.46 2.96 -15.92
N LYS A 177 31.38 2.44 -14.70
CA LYS A 177 30.40 2.66 -13.62
C LYS A 177 29.28 3.65 -13.94
N TYR A 178 28.04 3.17 -13.84
CA TYR A 178 26.83 3.98 -13.94
C TYR A 178 27.01 5.35 -13.26
N LYS A 179 26.97 6.38 -14.04
CA LYS A 179 26.91 7.77 -13.55
C LYS A 179 25.50 8.28 -13.85
N ALA A 180 24.77 8.66 -12.82
CA ALA A 180 23.43 9.25 -12.95
C ALA A 180 23.39 10.43 -13.96
N GLN A 181 24.54 11.02 -14.26
CA GLN A 181 24.70 12.09 -15.26
C GLN A 181 24.60 11.58 -16.70
N ALA A 182 24.88 10.31 -16.95
CA ALA A 182 24.85 9.68 -18.27
C ALA A 182 23.48 9.00 -18.59
N ASP A 183 22.55 9.00 -17.64
CA ASP A 183 21.23 8.44 -17.82
C ASP A 183 20.44 9.17 -18.93
N PRO A 184 20.11 8.53 -20.05
CA PRO A 184 19.37 9.16 -21.16
C PRO A 184 17.98 9.63 -20.73
N LEU A 185 17.39 8.99 -19.71
CA LEU A 185 16.08 9.38 -19.18
C LEU A 185 16.14 10.48 -18.13
N ARG A 186 17.32 11.01 -17.81
CA ARG A 186 17.47 12.11 -16.83
C ARG A 186 16.65 13.34 -17.21
N ALA A 187 16.58 13.67 -18.50
CA ALA A 187 15.84 14.82 -19.00
C ALA A 187 14.31 14.59 -19.04
N LEU A 188 13.87 13.33 -18.96
CA LEU A 188 12.45 12.99 -18.92
C LEU A 188 11.89 13.29 -17.53
N LYS A 189 10.96 14.24 -17.46
CA LYS A 189 10.18 14.55 -16.25
C LYS A 189 8.75 14.09 -16.46
N ILE A 190 8.23 13.29 -15.54
CA ILE A 190 6.85 12.78 -15.56
C ILE A 190 6.20 13.24 -14.25
N THR A 191 5.05 13.89 -14.38
CA THR A 191 4.22 14.29 -13.23
C THR A 191 3.41 13.13 -12.73
N ASP A 192 2.89 13.24 -11.51
CA ASP A 192 1.99 12.25 -10.95
C ASP A 192 0.66 12.23 -11.71
N ALA A 193 0.09 11.05 -11.91
CA ALA A 193 -1.21 10.87 -12.52
C ALA A 193 -2.28 10.71 -11.43
N ILE A 194 -3.28 11.60 -11.44
CA ILE A 194 -4.36 11.64 -10.47
C ILE A 194 -5.59 10.97 -11.09
N PHE A 195 -6.25 10.10 -10.33
CA PHE A 195 -7.51 9.52 -10.76
C PHE A 195 -8.63 10.57 -10.70
N PRO A 196 -9.49 10.66 -11.74
CA PRO A 196 -10.66 11.53 -11.71
C PRO A 196 -11.60 11.14 -10.57
N ALA A 197 -12.35 12.10 -10.04
CA ALA A 197 -13.16 11.93 -8.83
C ALA A 197 -14.24 10.82 -8.93
N ARG A 198 -14.60 10.39 -10.14
CA ARG A 198 -15.59 9.32 -10.37
C ARG A 198 -15.03 7.91 -10.30
N ASP A 199 -13.72 7.74 -10.43
CA ASP A 199 -13.06 6.42 -10.55
C ASP A 199 -12.29 6.02 -9.29
N SER A 200 -12.35 6.82 -8.24
CA SER A 200 -11.71 6.54 -6.94
C SER A 200 -12.63 5.73 -6.01
N ARG A 201 -13.21 4.64 -6.54
CA ARG A 201 -13.95 3.66 -5.74
C ARG A 201 -13.07 2.51 -5.31
#